data_9860c692bf8d0ae777628b1ccbceace1
#
_entry.id   9860c692bf8d0ae777628b1ccbceace1
#
_cell.length_a   1.000
_cell.length_b   1.000
_cell.length_c   1.000
_cell.angle_alpha   90.00
_cell.angle_beta   90.00
_cell.angle_gamma   90.00
#
_symmetry.space_group_name_H-M   'P 1'
#
loop_
_entity.id
_entity.type
_entity.pdbx_description
1 polymer ?
#
loop_
_entity_poly.entity_id
_entity_poly.type
_entity_poly.pdbx_seq_one_letter_code
_entity_poly.pdbx_strand_id
1 'polypeptide(L)'
;MRSDVKAFLDTNILVYSVDRTDAKKNAKAVSIVQTALRQRTSYAISVQGLSEFANVALRKIELPPDAVLDFMRMFKNINTIIPDCDLVSRGVEIKALYGIQYYDAMMVAAAERAKAREIWSEDLNPGQRYCGILAVDPFL
;
A
#
# COMPACT_ATOMS: atom_id res chain seq x y z
N MET A 1 8.34 21.74 -6.36
CA MET A 1 7.49 21.72 -5.17
C MET A 1 7.78 20.47 -4.34
N ARG A 2 7.90 20.64 -3.06
CA ARG A 2 8.22 19.52 -2.17
C ARG A 2 6.98 18.61 -1.98
N SER A 3 7.19 17.30 -2.02
CA SER A 3 6.12 16.35 -1.77
C SER A 3 5.80 16.27 -0.28
N ASP A 4 4.51 16.30 0.06
CA ASP A 4 4.02 16.11 1.44
C ASP A 4 3.70 14.65 1.75
N VAL A 5 3.71 13.77 0.75
CA VAL A 5 3.43 12.34 0.96
C VAL A 5 4.72 11.64 1.39
N LYS A 6 4.75 11.25 2.65
CA LYS A 6 5.89 10.55 3.24
C LYS A 6 6.02 9.14 2.68
N ALA A 7 4.93 8.39 2.67
CA ALA A 7 4.98 6.98 2.30
C ALA A 7 3.70 6.52 1.62
N PHE A 8 3.89 5.66 0.63
CA PHE A 8 2.83 4.84 0.03
C PHE A 8 2.82 3.49 0.75
N LEU A 9 1.64 3.01 1.15
CA LEU A 9 1.49 1.78 1.93
C LEU A 9 1.04 0.63 1.05
N ASP A 10 1.79 -0.48 1.09
CA ASP A 10 1.44 -1.72 0.41
C ASP A 10 0.18 -2.35 1.04
N THR A 11 -0.55 -3.11 0.22
CA THR A 11 -1.72 -3.89 0.64
C THR A 11 -1.45 -4.74 1.88
N ASN A 12 -0.28 -5.37 1.98
CA ASN A 12 0.04 -6.24 3.10
C ASN A 12 0.01 -5.52 4.45
N ILE A 13 0.30 -4.22 4.47
CA ILE A 13 0.19 -3.44 5.71
C ILE A 13 -1.27 -3.38 6.16
N LEU A 14 -2.20 -3.16 5.22
CA LEU A 14 -3.63 -3.17 5.53
C LEU A 14 -4.08 -4.54 6.01
N VAL A 15 -3.62 -5.60 5.34
CA VAL A 15 -3.94 -6.99 5.72
C VAL A 15 -3.43 -7.30 7.12
N TYR A 16 -2.16 -7.03 7.42
CA TYR A 16 -1.59 -7.29 8.75
C TYR A 16 -2.28 -6.49 9.86
N SER A 17 -2.85 -5.33 9.54
CA SER A 17 -3.55 -4.53 10.55
C SER A 17 -4.81 -5.21 11.08
N VAL A 18 -5.35 -6.19 10.36
CA VAL A 18 -6.54 -6.95 10.77
C VAL A 18 -6.25 -8.44 11.00
N ASP A 19 -5.12 -8.94 10.52
CA ASP A 19 -4.71 -10.33 10.68
C ASP A 19 -3.81 -10.47 11.92
N ARG A 20 -4.29 -11.18 12.94
CA ARG A 20 -3.60 -11.32 14.22
C ARG A 20 -2.67 -12.53 14.29
N THR A 21 -2.52 -13.28 13.18
CA THR A 21 -1.73 -14.52 13.16
C THR A 21 -0.26 -14.27 13.54
N ASP A 22 0.33 -13.19 13.02
CA ASP A 22 1.67 -12.75 13.42
C ASP A 22 1.52 -11.51 14.31
N ALA A 23 1.72 -11.69 15.61
CA ALA A 23 1.48 -10.62 16.59
C ALA A 23 2.38 -9.40 16.38
N LYS A 24 3.64 -9.59 15.99
CA LYS A 24 4.57 -8.49 15.75
C LYS A 24 4.18 -7.68 14.53
N LYS A 25 3.88 -8.34 13.42
CA LYS A 25 3.46 -7.66 12.20
C LYS A 25 2.11 -6.98 12.40
N ASN A 26 1.18 -7.62 13.11
CA ASN A 26 -0.10 -7.01 13.42
C ASN A 26 0.08 -5.71 14.22
N ALA A 27 0.85 -5.74 15.30
CA ALA A 27 1.08 -4.56 16.14
C ALA A 27 1.72 -3.42 15.33
N LYS A 28 2.73 -3.74 14.51
CA LYS A 28 3.40 -2.74 13.68
C LYS A 28 2.43 -2.15 12.64
N ALA A 29 1.67 -3.00 11.96
CA ALA A 29 0.71 -2.57 10.94
C ALA A 29 -0.40 -1.70 11.54
N VAL A 30 -0.93 -2.07 12.70
CA VAL A 30 -1.93 -1.26 13.41
C VAL A 30 -1.38 0.13 13.72
N SER A 31 -0.14 0.21 14.20
CA SER A 31 0.52 1.48 14.49
C SER A 31 0.66 2.34 13.22
N ILE A 32 1.07 1.74 12.11
CA ILE A 32 1.22 2.44 10.83
C ILE A 32 -0.14 2.98 10.36
N VAL A 33 -1.17 2.14 10.38
CA VAL A 33 -2.52 2.54 9.93
C VAL A 33 -3.07 3.67 10.81
N GLN A 34 -2.90 3.57 12.13
CA GLN A 34 -3.35 4.64 13.04
C GLN A 34 -2.65 5.96 12.73
N THR A 35 -1.34 5.94 12.48
CA THR A 35 -0.60 7.13 12.10
C THR A 35 -1.08 7.69 10.76
N ALA A 36 -1.30 6.82 9.78
CA ALA A 36 -1.79 7.23 8.46
C ALA A 36 -3.17 7.86 8.54
N LEU A 37 -4.04 7.36 9.42
CA LEU A 37 -5.38 7.92 9.61
C LEU A 37 -5.34 9.30 10.28
N ARG A 38 -4.36 9.54 11.15
CA ARG A 38 -4.17 10.85 11.78
C ARG A 38 -3.52 11.85 10.82
N GLN A 39 -2.69 11.36 9.89
CA GLN A 39 -1.92 12.19 8.94
C GLN A 39 -2.28 11.81 7.50
N ARG A 40 -3.56 11.90 7.18
CA ARG A 40 -4.16 11.34 5.94
C ARG A 40 -3.51 11.82 4.65
N THR A 41 -3.00 13.06 4.62
CA THR A 41 -2.37 13.63 3.44
C THR A 41 -0.88 13.28 3.33
N SER A 42 -0.29 12.72 4.41
CA SER A 42 1.12 12.32 4.43
C SER A 42 1.34 10.86 4.03
N TYR A 43 0.26 10.10 3.84
CA TYR A 43 0.31 8.70 3.44
C TYR A 43 -0.64 8.48 2.28
N ALA A 44 -0.36 7.46 1.47
CA ALA A 44 -1.21 7.11 0.33
C ALA A 44 -1.37 5.60 0.22
N ILE A 45 -2.51 5.19 -0.30
CA ILE A 45 -2.83 3.81 -0.68
C ILE A 45 -3.43 3.86 -2.09
N SER A 46 -3.78 2.69 -2.64
CA SER A 46 -4.49 2.64 -3.93
C SER A 46 -5.79 1.86 -3.81
N VAL A 47 -6.69 2.10 -4.76
CA VAL A 47 -7.93 1.31 -4.89
C VAL A 47 -7.58 -0.16 -5.14
N GLN A 48 -6.52 -0.44 -5.91
CA GLN A 48 -6.05 -1.80 -6.10
C GLN A 48 -5.68 -2.45 -4.76
N GLY A 49 -4.98 -1.72 -3.89
CA GLY A 49 -4.65 -2.22 -2.55
C GLY A 49 -5.88 -2.51 -1.72
N LEU A 50 -6.90 -1.66 -1.80
CA LEU A 50 -8.18 -1.91 -1.12
C LEU A 50 -8.88 -3.14 -1.67
N SER A 51 -8.84 -3.35 -2.99
CA SER A 51 -9.43 -4.52 -3.63
C SER A 51 -8.73 -5.82 -3.20
N GLU A 52 -7.41 -5.82 -3.17
CA GLU A 52 -6.63 -6.97 -2.70
C GLU A 52 -6.87 -7.23 -1.21
N PHE A 53 -6.94 -6.19 -0.40
CA PHE A 53 -7.29 -6.30 1.01
C PHE A 53 -8.65 -6.98 1.18
N ALA A 54 -9.67 -6.52 0.46
CA ALA A 54 -11.01 -7.07 0.55
C ALA A 54 -11.01 -8.57 0.21
N ASN A 55 -10.31 -8.96 -0.86
CA ASN A 55 -10.24 -10.36 -1.27
C ASN A 55 -9.58 -11.24 -0.20
N VAL A 56 -8.45 -10.81 0.36
CA VAL A 56 -7.74 -11.55 1.40
C VAL A 56 -8.55 -11.62 2.69
N ALA A 57 -9.16 -10.50 3.08
CA ALA A 57 -9.98 -10.45 4.31
C ALA A 57 -11.19 -11.39 4.24
N LEU A 58 -11.85 -11.45 3.09
CA LEU A 58 -13.01 -12.34 2.89
C LEU A 58 -12.61 -13.80 2.76
N ARG A 59 -11.58 -14.11 1.97
CA ARG A 59 -11.23 -15.48 1.63
C ARG A 59 -10.32 -16.17 2.65
N LYS A 60 -9.26 -15.46 3.08
CA LYS A 60 -8.20 -16.05 3.90
C LYS A 60 -8.44 -15.85 5.39
N ILE A 61 -8.77 -14.60 5.77
CA ILE A 61 -9.02 -14.26 7.18
C ILE A 61 -10.45 -14.62 7.56
N GLU A 62 -11.32 -14.72 6.57
CA GLU A 62 -12.73 -15.09 6.74
C GLU A 62 -13.51 -14.10 7.62
N LEU A 63 -13.22 -12.82 7.46
CA LEU A 63 -14.01 -11.78 8.13
C LEU A 63 -15.40 -11.67 7.47
N PRO A 64 -16.44 -11.38 8.27
CA PRO A 64 -17.76 -11.13 7.68
C PRO A 64 -17.73 -9.90 6.79
N PRO A 65 -18.55 -9.87 5.70
CA PRO A 65 -18.58 -8.74 4.78
C PRO A 65 -18.76 -7.37 5.45
N ASP A 66 -19.60 -7.30 6.49
CA ASP A 66 -19.83 -6.04 7.20
C ASP A 66 -18.56 -5.52 7.85
N ALA A 67 -17.74 -6.39 8.44
CA ALA A 67 -16.46 -6.02 9.01
C ALA A 67 -15.48 -5.52 7.95
N VAL A 68 -15.43 -6.21 6.79
CA VAL A 68 -14.56 -5.81 5.67
C VAL A 68 -14.97 -4.42 5.18
N LEU A 69 -16.25 -4.15 5.02
CA LEU A 69 -16.76 -2.84 4.60
C LEU A 69 -16.41 -1.74 5.60
N ASP A 70 -16.48 -2.04 6.90
CA ASP A 70 -16.10 -1.08 7.93
C ASP A 70 -14.62 -0.72 7.87
N PHE A 71 -13.74 -1.70 7.71
CA PHE A 71 -12.31 -1.46 7.52
C PHE A 71 -12.05 -0.63 6.27
N MET A 72 -12.71 -0.95 5.16
CA MET A 72 -12.54 -0.20 3.91
C MET A 72 -12.99 1.26 4.05
N ARG A 73 -14.09 1.52 4.76
CA ARG A 73 -14.55 2.89 5.04
C ARG A 73 -13.50 3.66 5.82
N MET A 74 -12.81 2.99 6.74
CA MET A 74 -11.73 3.58 7.51
C MET A 74 -10.51 3.87 6.63
N PHE A 75 -10.03 2.86 5.89
CA PHE A 75 -8.82 2.98 5.08
C PHE A 75 -8.94 4.04 3.99
N LYS A 76 -10.11 4.17 3.36
CA LYS A 76 -10.27 5.14 2.25
C LYS A 76 -10.22 6.60 2.69
N ASN A 77 -10.15 6.88 3.99
CA ASN A 77 -9.85 8.22 4.49
C ASN A 77 -8.38 8.60 4.27
N ILE A 78 -7.49 7.62 4.07
CA ILE A 78 -6.13 7.87 3.64
C ILE A 78 -6.18 8.27 2.16
N ASN A 79 -5.26 9.14 1.72
CA ASN A 79 -5.20 9.53 0.30
C ASN A 79 -5.15 8.28 -0.59
N THR A 80 -6.16 8.10 -1.43
CA THR A 80 -6.34 6.88 -2.22
C THR A 80 -6.17 7.18 -3.70
N ILE A 81 -5.16 6.54 -4.32
CA ILE A 81 -4.88 6.67 -5.75
C ILE A 81 -5.83 5.78 -6.53
N ILE A 82 -6.48 6.35 -7.55
CA ILE A 82 -7.42 5.64 -8.41
C ILE A 82 -6.71 5.28 -9.71
N PRO A 83 -6.48 3.99 -10.01
CA PRO A 83 -5.85 3.57 -11.26
C PRO A 83 -6.70 3.95 -12.48
N ASP A 84 -6.03 4.42 -13.52
CA ASP A 84 -6.61 4.67 -14.84
C ASP A 84 -5.73 3.98 -15.91
N CYS A 85 -6.07 4.17 -17.19
CA CYS A 85 -5.33 3.53 -18.27
C CYS A 85 -3.85 3.97 -18.31
N ASP A 86 -3.59 5.23 -18.03
CA ASP A 86 -2.22 5.75 -18.01
C ASP A 86 -1.40 5.12 -16.89
N LEU A 87 -2.02 4.87 -15.73
CA LEU A 87 -1.34 4.20 -14.63
C LEU A 87 -0.99 2.75 -15.00
N VAL A 88 -1.88 2.04 -15.67
CA VAL A 88 -1.62 0.68 -16.15
C VAL A 88 -0.43 0.68 -17.11
N SER A 89 -0.41 1.60 -18.06
CA SER A 89 0.72 1.75 -18.99
C SER A 89 2.02 2.01 -18.25
N ARG A 90 1.99 2.88 -17.24
CA ARG A 90 3.18 3.17 -16.43
C ARG A 90 3.65 1.93 -15.66
N GLY A 91 2.71 1.13 -15.14
CA GLY A 91 3.04 -0.14 -14.48
C GLY A 91 3.80 -1.10 -15.40
N VAL A 92 3.39 -1.19 -16.67
CA VAL A 92 4.09 -2.01 -17.67
C VAL A 92 5.52 -1.51 -17.89
N GLU A 93 5.70 -0.19 -18.02
CA GLU A 93 7.03 0.41 -18.18
C GLU A 93 7.93 0.11 -16.98
N ILE A 94 7.40 0.25 -15.77
CA ILE A 94 8.16 0.02 -14.53
C ILE A 94 8.54 -1.46 -14.41
N LYS A 95 7.62 -2.37 -14.75
CA LYS A 95 7.93 -3.80 -14.78
C LYS A 95 9.09 -4.09 -15.73
N ALA A 96 9.07 -3.53 -16.92
CA ALA A 96 10.14 -3.72 -17.89
C ALA A 96 11.47 -3.16 -17.39
N LEU A 97 11.42 -2.01 -16.70
CA LEU A 97 12.61 -1.32 -16.22
C LEU A 97 13.29 -2.05 -15.05
N TYR A 98 12.52 -2.60 -14.11
CA TYR A 98 13.07 -3.22 -12.90
C TYR A 98 12.97 -4.73 -12.84
N GLY A 99 12.22 -5.36 -13.74
CA GLY A 99 12.05 -6.82 -13.76
C GLY A 99 11.25 -7.36 -12.56
N ILE A 100 10.49 -6.52 -11.89
CA ILE A 100 9.66 -6.92 -10.75
C ILE A 100 8.31 -7.47 -11.22
N GLN A 101 7.55 -8.08 -10.30
CA GLN A 101 6.23 -8.59 -10.58
C GLN A 101 5.29 -7.44 -10.99
N TYR A 102 4.33 -7.73 -11.88
CA TYR A 102 3.46 -6.68 -12.44
C TYR A 102 2.70 -5.89 -11.39
N TYR A 103 2.11 -6.56 -10.39
CA TYR A 103 1.34 -5.84 -9.37
C TYR A 103 2.21 -5.03 -8.43
N ASP A 104 3.47 -5.44 -8.21
CA ASP A 104 4.45 -4.62 -7.50
C ASP A 104 4.83 -3.39 -8.35
N ALA A 105 4.94 -3.56 -9.67
CA ALA A 105 5.17 -2.43 -10.57
C ALA A 105 3.99 -1.46 -10.57
N MET A 106 2.75 -1.96 -10.51
CA MET A 106 1.55 -1.13 -10.38
C MET A 106 1.56 -0.34 -9.07
N MET A 107 2.03 -0.96 -7.99
CA MET A 107 2.18 -0.29 -6.70
C MET A 107 3.18 0.86 -6.79
N VAL A 108 4.32 0.62 -7.43
CA VAL A 108 5.33 1.67 -7.66
C VAL A 108 4.75 2.80 -8.51
N ALA A 109 3.98 2.47 -9.54
CA ALA A 109 3.31 3.48 -10.39
C ALA A 109 2.34 4.35 -9.57
N ALA A 110 1.58 3.74 -8.67
CA ALA A 110 0.66 4.46 -7.79
C ALA A 110 1.43 5.37 -6.82
N ALA A 111 2.53 4.87 -6.25
CA ALA A 111 3.39 5.65 -5.36
C ALA A 111 4.00 6.84 -6.10
N GLU A 112 4.42 6.65 -7.35
CA GLU A 112 4.94 7.73 -8.20
C GLU A 112 3.86 8.79 -8.44
N ARG A 113 2.64 8.37 -8.77
CA ARG A 113 1.52 9.30 -8.98
C ARG A 113 1.19 10.08 -7.70
N ALA A 114 1.27 9.42 -6.55
CA ALA A 114 1.06 10.08 -5.26
C ALA A 114 2.20 11.02 -4.89
N LYS A 115 3.31 10.97 -5.61
CA LYS A 115 4.54 11.71 -5.31
C LYS A 115 5.07 11.35 -3.92
N ALA A 116 5.00 10.08 -3.56
CA ALA A 116 5.50 9.58 -2.30
C ALA A 116 7.03 9.57 -2.29
N ARG A 117 7.61 9.86 -1.13
CA ARG A 117 9.07 9.78 -0.95
C ARG A 117 9.54 8.37 -0.70
N GLU A 118 8.70 7.57 -0.05
CA GLU A 118 8.99 6.19 0.30
C GLU A 118 7.82 5.28 -0.09
N ILE A 119 8.12 4.01 -0.31
CA ILE A 119 7.13 2.98 -0.49
C ILE A 119 7.38 1.90 0.57
N TRP A 120 6.40 1.66 1.42
CA TRP A 120 6.54 0.73 2.53
C TRP A 120 5.95 -0.61 2.14
N SER A 121 6.84 -1.58 1.94
CA SER A 121 6.48 -2.91 1.45
C SER A 121 7.55 -3.92 1.86
N GLU A 122 7.14 -5.13 2.22
CA GLU A 122 8.07 -6.23 2.43
C GLU A 122 8.39 -6.98 1.12
N ASP A 123 7.70 -6.65 0.02
CA ASP A 123 7.84 -7.35 -1.27
C ASP A 123 8.88 -6.72 -2.19
N LEU A 124 9.29 -5.49 -1.91
CA LEU A 124 10.33 -4.79 -2.67
C LEU A 124 11.68 -4.93 -1.96
N ASN A 125 12.75 -4.69 -2.72
CA ASN A 125 14.09 -4.79 -2.18
C ASN A 125 14.38 -3.59 -1.26
N PRO A 126 14.54 -3.80 0.05
CA PRO A 126 14.73 -2.68 0.99
C PRO A 126 15.98 -1.86 0.65
N GLY A 127 15.84 -0.55 0.68
CA GLY A 127 16.93 0.38 0.38
C GLY A 127 17.12 0.68 -1.09
N GLN A 128 16.47 -0.07 -1.99
CA GLN A 128 16.50 0.23 -3.43
C GLN A 128 15.54 1.38 -3.73
N ARG A 129 15.91 2.19 -4.74
CA ARG A 129 15.03 3.22 -5.26
C ARG A 129 14.35 2.74 -6.53
N TYR A 130 13.03 2.89 -6.58
CA TYR A 130 12.20 2.60 -7.74
C TYR A 130 11.62 3.92 -8.24
N CYS A 131 12.01 4.36 -9.41
CA CYS A 131 11.59 5.69 -9.94
C CYS A 131 11.88 6.81 -8.94
N GLY A 132 13.02 6.73 -8.23
CA GLY A 132 13.41 7.71 -7.21
C GLY A 132 12.74 7.53 -5.86
N ILE A 133 11.84 6.57 -5.70
CA ILE A 133 11.11 6.32 -4.45
C ILE A 133 11.87 5.25 -3.64
N LEU A 134 12.18 5.55 -2.39
CA LEU A 134 12.92 4.64 -1.53
C LEU A 134 12.02 3.52 -1.00
N ALA A 135 12.38 2.27 -1.28
CA ALA A 135 11.69 1.12 -0.70
C ALA A 135 12.14 0.91 0.74
N VAL A 136 11.17 0.78 1.64
CA VAL A 136 11.36 0.53 3.06
C VAL A 136 10.53 -0.67 3.48
N ASP A 137 11.15 -1.65 4.14
CA ASP A 137 10.42 -2.74 4.78
C ASP A 137 10.15 -2.35 6.23
N PRO A 138 8.91 -1.98 6.59
CA PRO A 138 8.60 -1.50 7.93
C PRO A 138 8.61 -2.61 8.99
N PHE A 139 8.70 -3.87 8.54
CA PHE A 139 8.67 -5.04 9.44
C PHE A 139 10.08 -5.56 9.79
N LEU A 140 11.12 -4.98 9.23
CA LEU A 140 12.50 -5.29 9.59
C LEU A 140 12.89 -4.64 10.92
#